data_7c6686813a0c3fb41ed63f199ba5bcaa
#
_entry.id   7c6686813a0c3fb41ed63f199ba5bcaa
#
_cell.length_a   1.000
_cell.length_b   1.000
_cell.length_c   1.000
_cell.angle_alpha   90.00
_cell.angle_beta   90.00
_cell.angle_gamma   90.00
#
_symmetry.space_group_name_H-M   'P 1'
#
loop_
_entity.id
_entity.type
_entity.pdbx_description
1 polymer ?
#
loop_
_entity_poly.entity_id
_entity_poly.type
_entity_poly.pdbx_seq_one_letter_code
_entity_poly.pdbx_strand_id
1 'polypeptide(L)'
;SLSRRQRQMCIRDRPEVGDLCRNLYISDTDLEGDSTLFHAINRNKESFAANLKDAKDIDLVKKLIEKADIITQNFRPGVIERIGLDYKNVKKINPKIVYGTISGYGSDGPWSSLPGQDLLAQSRTGLVWLNGNGGEAPTPMGLAVADMLAGHTLVEGILAAVIKRFRTDNGSHVETSLVEALLDFQFEVLTTYFNDGNRKPQRSCLLYTSDAADEIAS
;
A
#
# COMPACT_ATOMS: atom_id res chain seq x y z
N SER A 1 24.62 -11.87 13.56
CA SER A 1 23.96 -12.10 12.25
C SER A 1 22.54 -12.52 12.48
N LEU A 2 21.60 -11.76 11.95
CA LEU A 2 20.20 -12.20 11.88
C LEU A 2 20.16 -13.51 11.11
N SER A 3 19.67 -14.58 11.72
CA SER A 3 19.63 -15.90 11.10
C SER A 3 18.77 -15.83 9.82
N ARG A 4 19.08 -16.69 8.82
CA ARG A 4 18.30 -16.76 7.56
C ARG A 4 16.80 -16.92 7.80
N ARG A 5 16.37 -17.53 8.90
CA ARG A 5 14.96 -17.72 9.28
C ARG A 5 14.19 -16.42 9.57
N GLN A 6 14.89 -15.32 9.88
CA GLN A 6 14.27 -14.03 10.23
C GLN A 6 13.99 -13.13 9.04
N ARG A 7 14.18 -13.62 7.79
CA ARG A 7 13.98 -12.84 6.58
C ARG A 7 13.00 -13.47 5.59
N GLN A 8 12.21 -14.44 6.02
CA GLN A 8 11.23 -15.09 5.15
C GLN A 8 9.99 -14.21 5.06
N MET A 9 9.69 -13.73 3.86
CA MET A 9 8.38 -13.22 3.48
C MET A 9 7.65 -14.30 2.68
N CYS A 10 6.36 -14.47 2.93
CA CYS A 10 5.52 -15.36 2.15
C CYS A 10 4.41 -14.55 1.47
N ILE A 11 4.18 -14.82 0.20
CA ILE A 11 3.00 -14.39 -0.52
C ILE A 11 1.94 -15.50 -0.43
N ARG A 12 0.69 -15.11 -0.15
CA ARG A 12 -0.41 -16.05 -0.22
C ARG A 12 -0.95 -16.12 -1.65
N ASP A 13 -0.65 -17.20 -2.34
CA ASP A 13 -1.23 -17.55 -3.63
C ASP A 13 -2.64 -18.15 -3.48
N ARG A 14 -3.43 -18.12 -4.54
CA ARG A 14 -4.66 -18.92 -4.63
C ARG A 14 -4.29 -20.28 -5.22
N PRO A 15 -4.88 -21.38 -4.73
CA PRO A 15 -4.72 -22.67 -5.40
C PRO A 15 -5.04 -22.55 -6.90
N GLU A 16 -4.26 -23.20 -7.74
CA GLU A 16 -4.38 -23.30 -9.20
C GLU A 16 -4.10 -22.01 -10.00
N VAL A 17 -4.55 -20.83 -9.50
CA VAL A 17 -4.47 -19.58 -10.27
C VAL A 17 -3.42 -18.59 -9.75
N GLY A 18 -2.88 -18.82 -8.56
CA GLY A 18 -1.86 -17.95 -7.96
C GLY A 18 -2.38 -16.57 -7.52
N ASP A 19 -1.45 -15.65 -7.35
CA ASP A 19 -1.73 -14.23 -7.10
C ASP A 19 -2.14 -13.53 -8.40
N LEU A 20 -2.99 -12.52 -8.29
CA LEU A 20 -3.48 -11.75 -9.43
C LEU A 20 -2.31 -11.12 -10.23
N CYS A 21 -1.27 -10.66 -9.54
CA CYS A 21 -0.13 -10.00 -10.16
C CYS A 21 0.67 -10.93 -11.09
N ARG A 22 0.54 -12.25 -10.99
CA ARG A 22 1.17 -13.18 -11.92
C ARG A 22 0.70 -12.95 -13.36
N ASN A 23 -0.57 -12.59 -13.52
CA ASN A 23 -1.21 -12.38 -14.82
C ASN A 23 -1.45 -10.89 -15.14
N LEU A 24 -0.89 -9.97 -14.35
CA LEU A 24 -1.01 -8.53 -14.59
C LEU A 24 0.17 -8.05 -15.44
N TYR A 25 0.00 -8.10 -16.74
CA TYR A 25 1.00 -7.66 -17.70
C TYR A 25 0.89 -6.17 -17.97
N ILE A 26 1.99 -5.44 -17.75
CA ILE A 26 2.15 -4.03 -18.16
C ILE A 26 2.75 -3.98 -19.57
N SER A 27 3.46 -5.02 -19.95
CA SER A 27 4.02 -5.27 -21.29
C SER A 27 3.78 -6.73 -21.66
N ASP A 28 3.93 -7.07 -22.93
CA ASP A 28 3.81 -8.46 -23.41
C ASP A 28 4.99 -9.36 -22.97
N THR A 29 5.81 -8.91 -22.03
CA THR A 29 6.97 -9.66 -21.54
C THR A 29 6.54 -10.65 -20.49
N ASP A 30 6.69 -11.93 -20.78
CA ASP A 30 6.52 -13.05 -19.87
C ASP A 30 7.88 -13.51 -19.34
N LEU A 31 7.95 -13.79 -18.05
CA LEU A 31 9.12 -14.38 -17.40
C LEU A 31 8.70 -15.68 -16.72
N GLU A 32 9.03 -16.79 -17.34
CA GLU A 32 8.77 -18.13 -16.79
C GLU A 32 7.28 -18.38 -16.45
N GLY A 33 6.35 -17.82 -17.22
CA GLY A 33 4.91 -17.94 -17.02
C GLY A 33 4.28 -16.89 -16.09
N ASP A 34 5.05 -15.93 -15.60
CA ASP A 34 4.59 -14.86 -14.74
C ASP A 34 4.91 -13.47 -15.33
N SER A 35 4.16 -12.45 -14.92
CA SER A 35 4.41 -11.07 -15.33
C SER A 35 5.71 -10.51 -14.74
N THR A 36 6.34 -9.59 -15.45
CA THR A 36 7.52 -8.84 -14.94
C THR A 36 7.21 -8.09 -13.65
N LEU A 37 5.97 -7.59 -13.48
CA LEU A 37 5.52 -6.95 -12.25
C LEU A 37 5.56 -7.93 -11.07
N PHE A 38 5.04 -9.15 -11.25
CA PHE A 38 5.07 -10.16 -10.20
C PHE A 38 6.49 -10.42 -9.68
N HIS A 39 7.44 -10.61 -10.60
CA HIS A 39 8.84 -10.80 -10.23
C HIS A 39 9.47 -9.59 -9.55
N ALA A 40 9.12 -8.38 -10.00
CA ALA A 40 9.65 -7.15 -9.42
C ALA A 40 9.24 -6.96 -7.95
N ILE A 41 7.96 -7.20 -7.62
CA ILE A 41 7.43 -6.96 -6.28
C ILE A 41 7.55 -8.15 -5.33
N ASN A 42 7.88 -9.36 -5.84
CA ASN A 42 7.91 -10.58 -5.02
C ASN A 42 9.32 -11.19 -4.86
N ARG A 43 10.36 -10.42 -5.08
CA ARG A 43 11.74 -10.89 -4.88
C ARG A 43 11.98 -11.40 -3.46
N ASN A 44 12.65 -12.56 -3.34
CA ASN A 44 12.97 -13.21 -2.06
C ASN A 44 11.75 -13.61 -1.21
N LYS A 45 10.57 -13.77 -1.81
CA LYS A 45 9.38 -14.28 -1.13
C LYS A 45 9.20 -15.75 -1.44
N GLU A 46 8.66 -16.48 -0.47
CA GLU A 46 8.18 -17.85 -0.67
C GLU A 46 6.67 -17.80 -0.99
N SER A 47 6.21 -18.74 -1.82
CA SER A 47 4.78 -18.89 -2.13
C SER A 47 4.12 -19.87 -1.18
N PHE A 48 2.96 -19.50 -0.67
CA PHE A 48 2.08 -20.36 0.12
C PHE A 48 0.69 -20.32 -0.48
N ALA A 49 0.23 -21.44 -1.02
CA ALA A 49 -1.11 -21.53 -1.61
C ALA A 49 -2.16 -21.87 -0.55
N ALA A 50 -3.20 -21.04 -0.43
CA ALA A 50 -4.30 -21.24 0.50
C ALA A 50 -5.62 -20.71 -0.05
N ASN A 51 -6.66 -21.53 0.05
CA ASN A 51 -8.03 -21.15 -0.21
C ASN A 51 -8.68 -20.61 1.07
N LEU A 52 -8.77 -19.28 1.19
CA LEU A 52 -9.38 -18.65 2.38
C LEU A 52 -10.90 -18.85 2.52
N LYS A 53 -11.52 -19.70 1.69
CA LYS A 53 -12.89 -20.20 1.87
C LYS A 53 -12.92 -21.58 2.50
N ASP A 54 -11.77 -22.27 2.60
CA ASP A 54 -11.64 -23.57 3.22
C ASP A 54 -11.17 -23.44 4.67
N ALA A 55 -11.89 -24.03 5.59
CA ALA A 55 -11.56 -23.96 7.01
C ALA A 55 -10.19 -24.60 7.36
N LYS A 56 -9.81 -25.67 6.66
CA LYS A 56 -8.51 -26.32 6.88
C LYS A 56 -7.36 -25.41 6.47
N ASP A 57 -7.50 -24.69 5.34
CA ASP A 57 -6.49 -23.77 4.87
C ASP A 57 -6.41 -22.53 5.79
N ILE A 58 -7.54 -22.05 6.29
CA ILE A 58 -7.57 -20.97 7.31
C ILE A 58 -6.82 -21.41 8.57
N ASP A 59 -6.99 -22.63 9.02
CA ASP A 59 -6.26 -23.14 10.20
C ASP A 59 -4.76 -23.27 9.95
N LEU A 60 -4.34 -23.59 8.73
CA LEU A 60 -2.92 -23.53 8.35
C LEU A 60 -2.40 -22.09 8.38
N VAL A 61 -3.16 -21.13 7.85
CA VAL A 61 -2.80 -19.70 7.92
C VAL A 61 -2.66 -19.23 9.36
N LYS A 62 -3.57 -19.62 10.26
CA LYS A 62 -3.47 -19.29 11.69
C LYS A 62 -2.20 -19.85 12.33
N LYS A 63 -1.77 -21.06 11.98
CA LYS A 63 -0.50 -21.64 12.45
C LYS A 63 0.73 -20.88 11.95
N LEU A 64 0.67 -20.29 10.75
CA LEU A 64 1.71 -19.39 10.27
C LEU A 64 1.70 -18.08 11.07
N ILE A 65 0.53 -17.52 11.35
CA ILE A 65 0.35 -16.29 12.13
C ILE A 65 0.93 -16.42 13.55
N GLU A 66 0.80 -17.59 14.18
CA GLU A 66 1.39 -17.85 15.51
C GLU A 66 2.91 -17.57 15.57
N LYS A 67 3.58 -17.76 14.44
CA LYS A 67 5.05 -17.63 14.30
C LYS A 67 5.49 -16.39 13.54
N ALA A 68 4.55 -15.67 12.95
CA ALA A 68 4.85 -14.49 12.16
C ALA A 68 5.17 -13.28 13.03
N ASP A 69 6.10 -12.46 12.60
CA ASP A 69 6.37 -11.15 13.19
C ASP A 69 5.42 -10.08 12.66
N ILE A 70 5.12 -10.18 11.38
CA ILE A 70 4.33 -9.19 10.64
C ILE A 70 3.35 -9.91 9.73
N ILE A 71 2.15 -9.40 9.64
CA ILE A 71 1.16 -9.77 8.61
C ILE A 71 0.67 -8.50 7.93
N THR A 72 0.49 -8.55 6.61
CA THR A 72 -0.08 -7.45 5.85
C THR A 72 -1.24 -7.94 4.99
N GLN A 73 -2.22 -7.07 4.78
CA GLN A 73 -3.36 -7.37 3.92
C GLN A 73 -3.91 -6.10 3.26
N ASN A 74 -4.54 -6.27 2.09
CA ASN A 74 -5.23 -5.22 1.36
C ASN A 74 -6.61 -5.67 0.84
N PHE A 75 -7.29 -6.52 1.59
CA PHE A 75 -8.66 -6.90 1.27
C PHE A 75 -9.61 -5.70 1.39
N ARG A 76 -10.68 -5.74 0.61
CA ARG A 76 -11.77 -4.77 0.80
C ARG A 76 -12.31 -4.85 2.23
N PRO A 77 -12.68 -3.72 2.85
CA PRO A 77 -13.28 -3.71 4.18
C PRO A 77 -14.42 -4.72 4.32
N GLY A 78 -14.49 -5.40 5.46
CA GLY A 78 -15.45 -6.46 5.74
C GLY A 78 -15.09 -7.85 5.20
N VAL A 79 -14.11 -7.98 4.32
CA VAL A 79 -13.71 -9.30 3.80
C VAL A 79 -12.85 -10.04 4.80
N ILE A 80 -11.82 -9.39 5.33
CA ILE A 80 -10.87 -10.02 6.25
C ILE A 80 -11.54 -10.38 7.59
N GLU A 81 -12.52 -9.59 8.02
CA GLU A 81 -13.34 -9.82 9.21
C GLU A 81 -14.19 -11.09 9.04
N ARG A 82 -14.85 -11.26 7.88
CA ARG A 82 -15.65 -12.45 7.58
C ARG A 82 -14.83 -13.73 7.57
N ILE A 83 -13.56 -13.64 7.22
CA ILE A 83 -12.62 -14.77 7.21
C ILE A 83 -12.08 -15.04 8.62
N GLY A 84 -12.24 -14.10 9.56
CA GLY A 84 -11.72 -14.20 10.93
C GLY A 84 -10.20 -14.01 11.04
N LEU A 85 -9.61 -13.31 10.08
CA LEU A 85 -8.18 -12.96 10.03
C LEU A 85 -7.94 -11.44 10.19
N ASP A 86 -8.92 -10.71 10.71
CA ASP A 86 -8.77 -9.31 11.09
C ASP A 86 -7.84 -9.16 12.31
N TYR A 87 -7.34 -7.94 12.53
CA TYR A 87 -6.41 -7.66 13.63
C TYR A 87 -6.92 -8.13 15.00
N LYS A 88 -8.21 -7.94 15.31
CA LYS A 88 -8.81 -8.31 16.59
C LYS A 88 -8.71 -9.82 16.86
N ASN A 89 -8.92 -10.63 15.83
CA ASN A 89 -8.83 -12.08 15.91
C ASN A 89 -7.38 -12.56 15.84
N VAL A 90 -6.56 -12.00 14.96
CA VAL A 90 -5.14 -12.33 14.83
C VAL A 90 -4.36 -11.99 16.09
N LYS A 91 -4.65 -10.88 16.76
CA LYS A 91 -4.04 -10.50 18.04
C LYS A 91 -4.29 -11.51 19.16
N LYS A 92 -5.41 -12.23 19.14
CA LYS A 92 -5.68 -13.30 20.13
C LYS A 92 -4.77 -14.51 19.90
N ILE A 93 -4.39 -14.77 18.65
CA ILE A 93 -3.48 -15.86 18.27
C ILE A 93 -2.03 -15.46 18.57
N ASN A 94 -1.63 -14.24 18.19
CA ASN A 94 -0.30 -13.72 18.38
C ASN A 94 -0.36 -12.28 18.89
N PRO A 95 -0.29 -12.06 20.21
CA PRO A 95 -0.37 -10.73 20.83
C PRO A 95 0.77 -9.76 20.42
N LYS A 96 1.88 -10.31 19.90
CA LYS A 96 3.06 -9.53 19.49
C LYS A 96 3.07 -9.19 17.99
N ILE A 97 2.06 -9.60 17.25
CA ILE A 97 1.99 -9.39 15.80
C ILE A 97 1.92 -7.90 15.45
N VAL A 98 2.69 -7.49 14.47
CA VAL A 98 2.49 -6.22 13.78
C VAL A 98 1.59 -6.48 12.57
N TYR A 99 0.42 -5.87 12.56
CA TYR A 99 -0.60 -6.09 11.54
C TYR A 99 -0.73 -4.86 10.67
N GLY A 100 -0.44 -4.99 9.37
CA GLY A 100 -0.52 -3.91 8.39
C GLY A 100 -1.75 -4.01 7.51
N THR A 101 -2.46 -2.91 7.32
CA THR A 101 -3.64 -2.83 6.46
C THR A 101 -3.48 -1.69 5.45
N ILE A 102 -3.74 -1.98 4.17
CA ILE A 102 -3.94 -0.97 3.14
C ILE A 102 -5.38 -1.09 2.63
N SER A 103 -6.06 0.05 2.53
CA SER A 103 -7.39 0.15 1.90
C SER A 103 -7.40 1.26 0.84
N GLY A 104 -8.49 1.39 0.09
CA GLY A 104 -8.62 2.49 -0.88
C GLY A 104 -8.80 3.84 -0.20
N TYR A 105 -9.64 3.89 0.84
CA TYR A 105 -10.15 5.16 1.42
C TYR A 105 -10.14 5.19 2.96
N GLY A 106 -9.48 4.25 3.62
CA GLY A 106 -9.53 4.12 5.07
C GLY A 106 -10.63 3.16 5.55
N SER A 107 -10.65 2.92 6.86
CA SER A 107 -11.60 2.01 7.53
C SER A 107 -12.93 2.67 7.86
N ASP A 108 -13.01 3.99 7.84
CA ASP A 108 -14.19 4.80 8.14
C ASP A 108 -14.47 5.85 7.05
N GLY A 109 -15.51 6.66 7.27
CA GLY A 109 -15.92 7.70 6.34
C GLY A 109 -16.80 7.22 5.18
N PRO A 110 -17.31 8.16 4.37
CA PRO A 110 -18.36 7.89 3.36
C PRO A 110 -17.87 7.03 2.18
N TRP A 111 -16.57 6.90 1.99
CA TRP A 111 -15.98 6.14 0.90
C TRP A 111 -15.36 4.81 1.32
N SER A 112 -15.39 4.47 2.60
CA SER A 112 -14.75 3.25 3.13
C SER A 112 -15.17 1.96 2.42
N SER A 113 -16.44 1.87 1.97
CA SER A 113 -16.97 0.71 1.25
C SER A 113 -16.73 0.73 -0.26
N LEU A 114 -16.21 1.83 -0.82
CA LEU A 114 -15.98 1.95 -2.25
C LEU A 114 -14.75 1.13 -2.69
N PRO A 115 -14.74 0.65 -3.96
CA PRO A 115 -13.57 -0.02 -4.49
C PRO A 115 -12.39 0.95 -4.60
N GLY A 116 -11.27 0.61 -3.95
CA GLY A 116 -10.01 1.31 -4.08
C GLY A 116 -9.24 0.81 -5.31
N GLN A 117 -8.73 1.74 -6.10
CA GLN A 117 -7.84 1.49 -7.22
C GLN A 117 -6.94 2.71 -7.39
N ASP A 118 -5.72 2.54 -7.85
CA ASP A 118 -4.73 3.60 -8.02
C ASP A 118 -5.29 4.81 -8.77
N LEU A 119 -5.78 4.60 -9.99
CA LEU A 119 -6.31 5.70 -10.82
C LEU A 119 -7.50 6.41 -10.17
N LEU A 120 -8.36 5.70 -9.44
CA LEU A 120 -9.46 6.32 -8.71
C LEU A 120 -8.96 7.18 -7.56
N ALA A 121 -7.92 6.74 -6.86
CA ALA A 121 -7.28 7.51 -5.79
C ALA A 121 -6.60 8.77 -6.37
N GLN A 122 -5.84 8.66 -7.46
CA GLN A 122 -5.24 9.80 -8.16
C GLN A 122 -6.32 10.83 -8.58
N SER A 123 -7.46 10.35 -9.09
CA SER A 123 -8.56 11.22 -9.54
C SER A 123 -9.24 11.92 -8.35
N ARG A 124 -9.51 11.20 -7.27
CA ARG A 124 -10.21 11.75 -6.10
C ARG A 124 -9.38 12.72 -5.28
N THR A 125 -8.07 12.53 -5.24
CA THR A 125 -7.14 13.45 -4.55
C THR A 125 -6.76 14.65 -5.40
N GLY A 126 -7.14 14.69 -6.68
CA GLY A 126 -6.81 15.77 -7.59
C GLY A 126 -5.42 15.67 -8.20
N LEU A 127 -4.64 14.61 -7.95
CA LEU A 127 -3.31 14.45 -8.52
C LEU A 127 -3.32 14.51 -10.04
N VAL A 128 -4.33 13.91 -10.69
CA VAL A 128 -4.52 13.99 -12.16
C VAL A 128 -4.70 15.42 -12.66
N TRP A 129 -5.21 16.32 -11.83
CA TRP A 129 -5.34 17.74 -12.15
C TRP A 129 -4.02 18.46 -12.03
N LEU A 130 -3.17 18.08 -11.10
CA LEU A 130 -1.86 18.72 -10.88
C LEU A 130 -0.83 18.29 -11.94
N ASN A 131 -1.00 17.13 -12.54
CA ASN A 131 -0.13 16.60 -13.57
C ASN A 131 -0.43 17.20 -14.96
N GLY A 132 0.60 17.31 -15.82
CA GLY A 132 0.49 17.87 -17.17
C GLY A 132 0.65 19.38 -17.23
N ASN A 133 0.43 19.97 -18.41
CA ASN A 133 0.59 21.39 -18.66
C ASN A 133 -0.71 22.17 -18.39
N GLY A 134 -0.58 23.49 -18.18
CA GLY A 134 -1.74 24.38 -18.06
C GLY A 134 -2.60 24.35 -19.33
N GLY A 135 -3.92 24.25 -19.15
CA GLY A 135 -4.87 24.21 -20.27
C GLY A 135 -5.14 22.82 -20.86
N GLU A 136 -4.37 21.80 -20.50
CA GLU A 136 -4.62 20.41 -20.91
C GLU A 136 -5.66 19.71 -20.03
N ALA A 137 -6.20 18.59 -20.53
CA ALA A 137 -7.07 17.72 -19.74
C ALA A 137 -6.32 17.13 -18.51
N PRO A 138 -7.04 16.77 -17.42
CA PRO A 138 -6.42 16.05 -16.31
C PRO A 138 -5.74 14.78 -16.81
N THR A 139 -4.48 14.58 -16.40
CA THR A 139 -3.64 13.48 -16.89
C THR A 139 -3.15 12.66 -15.71
N PRO A 140 -3.43 11.35 -15.66
CA PRO A 140 -2.90 10.50 -14.60
C PRO A 140 -1.37 10.34 -14.72
N MET A 141 -0.72 10.05 -13.61
CA MET A 141 0.66 9.56 -13.68
C MET A 141 0.69 8.19 -14.34
N GLY A 142 1.68 7.97 -15.20
CA GLY A 142 1.88 6.69 -15.90
C GLY A 142 2.41 5.55 -15.02
N LEU A 143 2.31 5.70 -13.70
CA LEU A 143 2.74 4.74 -12.68
C LEU A 143 1.63 4.54 -11.66
N ALA A 144 1.59 3.38 -11.01
CA ALA A 144 0.70 3.10 -9.90
C ALA A 144 1.20 3.82 -8.62
N VAL A 145 1.22 5.15 -8.66
CA VAL A 145 1.84 6.00 -7.63
C VAL A 145 1.12 5.92 -6.30
N ALA A 146 -0.20 5.79 -6.30
CA ALA A 146 -0.98 5.63 -5.07
C ALA A 146 -0.66 4.31 -4.37
N ASP A 147 -0.59 3.22 -5.12
CA ASP A 147 -0.22 1.90 -4.59
C ASP A 147 1.21 1.91 -4.03
N MET A 148 2.15 2.52 -4.75
CA MET A 148 3.54 2.61 -4.33
C MET A 148 3.70 3.43 -3.05
N LEU A 149 3.08 4.61 -2.97
CA LEU A 149 3.15 5.47 -1.81
C LEU A 149 2.48 4.83 -0.59
N ALA A 150 1.29 4.25 -0.75
CA ALA A 150 0.63 3.53 0.33
C ALA A 150 1.47 2.36 0.85
N GLY A 151 2.16 1.64 -0.05
CA GLY A 151 3.11 0.60 0.32
C GLY A 151 4.27 1.14 1.16
N HIS A 152 4.89 2.27 0.76
CA HIS A 152 5.96 2.91 1.51
C HIS A 152 5.49 3.42 2.87
N THR A 153 4.38 4.14 2.93
CA THR A 153 3.78 4.63 4.19
C THR A 153 3.47 3.47 5.15
N LEU A 154 2.94 2.35 4.62
CA LEU A 154 2.72 1.17 5.45
C LEU A 154 4.03 0.61 6.01
N VAL A 155 5.10 0.54 5.21
CA VAL A 155 6.42 0.06 5.67
C VAL A 155 6.96 0.97 6.79
N GLU A 156 6.86 2.28 6.67
CA GLU A 156 7.27 3.23 7.70
C GLU A 156 6.51 3.00 9.01
N GLY A 157 5.20 2.88 8.95
CA GLY A 157 4.36 2.56 10.11
C GLY A 157 4.69 1.20 10.72
N ILE A 158 4.94 0.17 9.90
CA ILE A 158 5.36 -1.15 10.38
C ILE A 158 6.71 -1.07 11.08
N LEU A 159 7.70 -0.34 10.55
CA LEU A 159 9.00 -0.17 11.20
C LEU A 159 8.86 0.51 12.56
N ALA A 160 8.05 1.57 12.67
CA ALA A 160 7.74 2.22 13.94
C ALA A 160 7.05 1.25 14.93
N ALA A 161 6.11 0.44 14.44
CA ALA A 161 5.42 -0.57 15.25
C ALA A 161 6.37 -1.69 15.72
N VAL A 162 7.33 -2.10 14.89
CA VAL A 162 8.38 -3.08 15.27
C VAL A 162 9.29 -2.49 16.36
N ILE A 163 9.71 -1.23 16.23
CA ILE A 163 10.50 -0.55 17.29
C ILE A 163 9.70 -0.49 18.60
N LYS A 164 8.41 -0.11 18.52
CA LYS A 164 7.52 -0.13 19.69
C LYS A 164 7.44 -1.53 20.32
N ARG A 165 7.28 -2.57 19.49
CA ARG A 165 7.24 -3.97 19.98
C ARG A 165 8.50 -4.36 20.75
N PHE A 166 9.68 -3.98 20.27
CA PHE A 166 10.93 -4.24 21.00
C PHE A 166 10.99 -3.57 22.39
N ARG A 167 10.27 -2.45 22.56
CA ARG A 167 10.25 -1.72 23.86
C ARG A 167 9.13 -2.20 24.78
N THR A 168 8.01 -2.66 24.23
CA THR A 168 6.78 -2.91 25.01
C THR A 168 6.35 -4.37 25.03
N ASP A 169 6.97 -5.21 24.21
CA ASP A 169 6.62 -6.61 23.96
C ASP A 169 5.18 -6.80 23.42
N ASN A 170 4.57 -5.75 22.88
CA ASN A 170 3.22 -5.75 22.33
C ASN A 170 3.21 -5.44 20.83
N GLY A 171 2.36 -6.15 20.09
CA GLY A 171 2.06 -5.87 18.69
C GLY A 171 1.26 -4.58 18.49
N SER A 172 1.05 -4.23 17.23
CA SER A 172 0.27 -3.03 16.85
C SER A 172 -0.48 -3.28 15.55
N HIS A 173 -1.57 -2.56 15.35
CA HIS A 173 -2.22 -2.40 14.08
C HIS A 173 -1.74 -1.10 13.42
N VAL A 174 -1.34 -1.19 12.17
CA VAL A 174 -0.91 -0.08 11.31
C VAL A 174 -1.85 -0.05 10.11
N GLU A 175 -2.49 1.07 9.90
CA GLU A 175 -3.41 1.26 8.76
C GLU A 175 -2.97 2.45 7.94
N THR A 176 -3.17 2.36 6.64
CA THR A 176 -3.09 3.46 5.68
C THR A 176 -4.05 3.21 4.52
N SER A 177 -4.27 4.24 3.73
CA SER A 177 -5.07 4.14 2.52
C SER A 177 -4.37 4.77 1.32
N LEU A 178 -4.82 4.43 0.11
CA LEU A 178 -4.32 5.04 -1.11
C LEU A 178 -4.52 6.56 -1.10
N VAL A 179 -5.68 6.99 -0.62
CA VAL A 179 -6.02 8.43 -0.57
C VAL A 179 -5.19 9.16 0.48
N GLU A 180 -5.02 8.60 1.69
CA GLU A 180 -4.18 9.21 2.73
C GLU A 180 -2.74 9.39 2.26
N ALA A 181 -2.15 8.35 1.68
CA ALA A 181 -0.79 8.40 1.15
C ALA A 181 -0.63 9.44 0.04
N LEU A 182 -1.63 9.59 -0.84
CA LEU A 182 -1.61 10.62 -1.88
C LEU A 182 -1.84 12.03 -1.33
N LEU A 183 -2.67 12.20 -0.32
CA LEU A 183 -2.87 13.51 0.32
C LEU A 183 -1.62 13.95 1.07
N ASP A 184 -0.93 13.02 1.74
CA ASP A 184 0.36 13.29 2.35
C ASP A 184 1.41 13.68 1.30
N PHE A 185 1.48 12.96 0.18
CA PHE A 185 2.35 13.30 -0.94
C PHE A 185 2.08 14.69 -1.52
N GLN A 186 0.83 15.16 -1.45
CA GLN A 186 0.38 16.47 -1.94
C GLN A 186 0.30 17.53 -0.82
N PHE A 187 0.98 17.33 0.32
CA PHE A 187 0.85 18.20 1.50
C PHE A 187 1.05 19.68 1.20
N GLU A 188 1.98 20.03 0.31
CA GLU A 188 2.27 21.40 -0.06
C GLU A 188 1.09 22.07 -0.78
N VAL A 189 0.53 21.39 -1.76
CA VAL A 189 -0.64 21.87 -2.51
C VAL A 189 -1.83 22.06 -1.60
N LEU A 190 -2.09 21.10 -0.71
CA LEU A 190 -3.20 21.18 0.26
C LEU A 190 -2.96 22.31 1.27
N THR A 191 -1.74 22.43 1.80
CA THR A 191 -1.40 23.51 2.72
C THR A 191 -1.60 24.87 2.06
N THR A 192 -1.15 25.03 0.84
CA THR A 192 -1.35 26.26 0.06
C THR A 192 -2.84 26.53 -0.16
N TYR A 193 -3.59 25.54 -0.61
CA TYR A 193 -5.04 25.67 -0.84
C TYR A 193 -5.79 26.17 0.40
N PHE A 194 -5.53 25.58 1.54
CA PHE A 194 -6.20 25.97 2.79
C PHE A 194 -5.78 27.35 3.33
N ASN A 195 -4.63 27.86 2.92
CA ASN A 195 -4.11 29.15 3.37
C ASN A 195 -4.21 30.29 2.33
N ASP A 196 -4.50 29.97 1.08
CA ASP A 196 -4.62 30.93 -0.03
C ASP A 196 -6.09 31.24 -0.39
N GLY A 197 -6.99 31.25 0.57
CA GLY A 197 -8.40 31.54 0.35
C GLY A 197 -9.13 30.53 -0.51
N ASN A 198 -8.69 29.28 -0.49
CA ASN A 198 -9.24 28.15 -1.26
C ASN A 198 -9.17 28.38 -2.79
N ARG A 199 -8.17 29.06 -3.28
CA ARG A 199 -7.96 29.21 -4.70
C ARG A 199 -7.67 27.86 -5.35
N LYS A 200 -8.19 27.67 -6.54
CA LYS A 200 -7.95 26.45 -7.31
C LYS A 200 -6.45 26.27 -7.55
N PRO A 201 -5.85 25.14 -7.16
CA PRO A 201 -4.45 24.87 -7.42
C PRO A 201 -4.12 25.00 -8.91
N GLN A 202 -2.99 25.58 -9.22
CA GLN A 202 -2.49 25.70 -10.57
C GLN A 202 -1.45 24.63 -10.85
N ARG A 203 -1.38 24.17 -12.08
CA ARG A 203 -0.28 23.36 -12.57
C ARG A 203 0.95 24.27 -12.70
N SER A 204 1.81 24.27 -11.72
CA SER A 204 3.04 25.02 -11.76
C SER A 204 4.19 24.10 -11.38
N CYS A 205 5.28 24.17 -12.12
CA CYS A 205 6.53 23.61 -11.68
C CYS A 205 7.17 24.63 -10.74
N LEU A 206 7.07 24.39 -9.43
CA LEU A 206 7.63 25.28 -8.40
C LEU A 206 9.14 25.51 -8.55
N LEU A 207 9.84 24.59 -9.19
CA LEU A 207 11.28 24.68 -9.44
C LEU A 207 11.66 25.70 -10.52
N TYR A 208 10.71 26.16 -11.36
CA TYR A 208 10.96 27.13 -12.42
C TYR A 208 10.58 28.57 -12.06
N THR A 209 10.07 28.81 -10.86
CA THR A 209 9.65 30.16 -10.43
C THR A 209 10.68 30.88 -9.57
N SER A 210 11.76 30.21 -9.22
CA SER A 210 12.91 30.80 -8.54
C SER A 210 14.17 30.64 -9.40
N ASP A 211 15.06 31.59 -9.35
CA ASP A 211 16.33 31.70 -10.08
C ASP A 211 17.33 30.55 -9.86
N ALA A 212 16.84 29.35 -9.51
CA ALA A 212 17.68 28.15 -9.31
C ALA A 212 18.49 27.76 -10.56
N ALA A 213 18.04 28.18 -11.76
CA ALA A 213 18.83 27.99 -12.97
C ALA A 213 20.00 28.97 -13.07
N ASP A 214 19.90 30.17 -12.48
CA ASP A 214 20.94 31.18 -12.49
C ASP A 214 21.98 30.94 -11.39
N GLU A 215 21.61 30.28 -10.27
CA GLU A 215 22.54 29.89 -9.21
C GLU A 215 23.50 28.75 -9.62
N ILE A 216 23.11 27.92 -10.59
CA ILE A 216 23.97 26.84 -11.11
C ILE A 216 24.90 27.35 -12.21
N ALA A 217 24.65 28.55 -12.78
CA ALA A 217 25.44 29.16 -13.85
C ALA A 217 26.45 30.22 -13.36
N SER A 218 26.45 30.49 -12.06
CA SER A 218 27.43 31.37 -11.38
C SER A 218 28.40 30.52 -10.54
#